data_3c0dd8898d387839f680368ff503d620
#
_entry.id   3c0dd8898d387839f680368ff503d620
#
_cell.length_a   1.000
_cell.length_b   1.000
_cell.length_c   1.000
_cell.angle_alpha   90.00
_cell.angle_beta   90.00
_cell.angle_gamma   90.00
#
_symmetry.space_group_name_H-M   'P 1'
#
loop_
_entity.id
_entity.type
_entity.pdbx_description
1 polymer ?
#
loop_
_entity_poly.entity_id
_entity_poly.type
_entity_poly.pdbx_seq_one_letter_code
_entity_poly.pdbx_strand_id
1 'polypeptide(L)'
;MVDTYTVNDHFINKDASVRALYDQLVLLLQTFGPIQEDPKKTSIHLNRKSALAGVETRKDYLLLNIKSNHAIQNPRIVKAEQVSAKRFHHKVRISSPNDLDEELKTWLEEAYILSE
;
A
#
# COMPACT_ATOMS: atom_id res chain seq x y z
N MET A 1 16.95 -11.95 -20.46
CA MET A 1 15.52 -12.07 -20.21
C MET A 1 15.13 -11.23 -19.02
N VAL A 2 14.06 -10.48 -19.14
CA VAL A 2 13.56 -9.63 -18.05
C VAL A 2 12.37 -10.32 -17.41
N ASP A 3 12.42 -10.51 -16.08
CA ASP A 3 11.29 -11.05 -15.34
C ASP A 3 10.20 -10.01 -15.30
N THR A 4 9.01 -10.40 -15.74
CA THR A 4 7.84 -9.53 -15.75
C THR A 4 6.79 -10.08 -14.81
N TYR A 5 6.32 -9.24 -13.89
CA TYR A 5 5.29 -9.61 -12.92
C TYR A 5 4.02 -8.82 -13.23
N THR A 6 2.87 -9.43 -12.96
CA THR A 6 1.57 -8.77 -13.13
C THR A 6 0.91 -8.62 -11.76
N VAL A 7 -0.07 -7.70 -11.70
CA VAL A 7 -0.89 -7.56 -10.49
C VAL A 7 -1.56 -8.89 -10.16
N ASN A 8 -2.09 -9.59 -11.17
CA ASN A 8 -2.77 -10.88 -10.96
C ASN A 8 -1.87 -11.93 -10.33
N ASP A 9 -0.57 -11.92 -10.63
CA ASP A 9 0.37 -12.89 -10.07
C ASP A 9 0.38 -12.87 -8.54
N HIS A 10 0.13 -11.69 -7.95
CA HIS A 10 0.15 -11.53 -6.50
C HIS A 10 -1.09 -12.08 -5.80
N PHE A 11 -2.13 -12.46 -6.57
CA PHE A 11 -3.39 -12.96 -6.02
C PHE A 11 -3.62 -14.45 -6.28
N ILE A 12 -2.66 -15.11 -6.89
CA ILE A 12 -2.73 -16.57 -7.10
C ILE A 12 -2.70 -17.24 -5.73
N ASN A 13 -3.67 -18.16 -5.51
CA ASN A 13 -3.82 -18.89 -4.25
C ASN A 13 -4.11 -18.01 -3.02
N LYS A 14 -4.67 -16.81 -3.25
CA LYS A 14 -5.16 -15.94 -2.19
C LYS A 14 -6.69 -15.97 -2.17
N ASP A 15 -7.28 -15.61 -1.03
CA ASP A 15 -8.73 -15.51 -0.92
C ASP A 15 -9.25 -14.41 -1.86
N ALA A 16 -10.46 -14.60 -2.39
CA ALA A 16 -11.08 -13.60 -3.26
C ALA A 16 -11.25 -12.24 -2.56
N SER A 17 -11.45 -12.27 -1.22
CA SER A 17 -11.56 -11.05 -0.42
C SER A 17 -10.31 -10.19 -0.47
N VAL A 18 -9.12 -10.81 -0.62
CA VAL A 18 -7.85 -10.07 -0.70
C VAL A 18 -7.79 -9.24 -1.98
N ARG A 19 -8.23 -9.83 -3.11
CA ARG A 19 -8.30 -9.08 -4.38
C ARG A 19 -9.30 -7.93 -4.27
N ALA A 20 -10.45 -8.17 -3.64
CA ALA A 20 -11.46 -7.12 -3.46
C ALA A 20 -10.92 -5.96 -2.63
N LEU A 21 -10.16 -6.24 -1.56
CA LEU A 21 -9.52 -5.22 -0.74
C LEU A 21 -8.52 -4.40 -1.55
N TYR A 22 -7.73 -5.06 -2.37
CA TYR A 22 -6.75 -4.39 -3.23
C TYR A 22 -7.45 -3.45 -4.22
N ASP A 23 -8.51 -3.93 -4.86
CA ASP A 23 -9.25 -3.12 -5.83
C ASP A 23 -9.85 -1.87 -5.15
N GLN A 24 -10.39 -2.02 -3.94
CA GLN A 24 -10.92 -0.89 -3.17
C GLN A 24 -9.83 0.09 -2.78
N LEU A 25 -8.65 -0.41 -2.41
CA LEU A 25 -7.50 0.43 -2.08
C LEU A 25 -7.08 1.27 -3.29
N VAL A 26 -6.99 0.66 -4.46
CA VAL A 26 -6.62 1.37 -5.69
C VAL A 26 -7.64 2.45 -6.02
N LEU A 27 -8.94 2.14 -5.91
CA LEU A 27 -10.00 3.13 -6.14
C LEU A 27 -9.88 4.30 -5.16
N LEU A 28 -9.58 4.01 -3.90
CA LEU A 28 -9.38 5.06 -2.90
C LEU A 28 -8.22 5.98 -3.30
N LEU A 29 -7.09 5.41 -3.69
CA LEU A 29 -5.93 6.18 -4.10
C LEU A 29 -6.22 7.03 -5.35
N GLN A 30 -7.00 6.50 -6.28
CA GLN A 30 -7.36 7.23 -7.50
C GLN A 30 -8.22 8.46 -7.21
N THR A 31 -8.85 8.54 -6.04
CA THR A 31 -9.58 9.76 -5.64
C THR A 31 -8.63 10.93 -5.40
N PHE A 32 -7.36 10.69 -5.12
CA PHE A 32 -6.37 11.75 -4.93
C PHE A 32 -5.80 12.24 -6.26
N GLY A 33 -5.76 11.37 -7.27
CA GLY A 33 -5.23 11.66 -8.58
C GLY A 33 -4.67 10.39 -9.24
N PRO A 34 -3.98 10.53 -10.38
CA PRO A 34 -3.44 9.38 -11.09
C PRO A 34 -2.42 8.60 -10.27
N ILE A 35 -2.50 7.28 -10.34
CA ILE A 35 -1.49 6.38 -9.78
C ILE A 35 -1.15 5.31 -10.80
N GLN A 36 0.03 4.71 -10.64
CA GLN A 36 0.49 3.58 -11.44
C GLN A 36 0.70 2.38 -10.55
N GLU A 37 0.21 1.23 -11.00
CA GLU A 37 0.48 -0.06 -10.37
C GLU A 37 1.76 -0.61 -10.98
N ASP A 38 2.73 -0.93 -10.12
CA ASP A 38 4.03 -1.45 -10.54
C ASP A 38 4.32 -2.75 -9.81
N PRO A 39 3.85 -3.89 -10.35
CA PRO A 39 4.05 -5.19 -9.70
C PRO A 39 5.52 -5.61 -9.77
N LYS A 40 6.05 -5.99 -8.60
CA LYS A 40 7.41 -6.50 -8.44
C LYS A 40 7.33 -7.97 -8.01
N LYS A 41 8.48 -8.58 -7.73
CA LYS A 41 8.54 -9.99 -7.35
C LYS A 41 7.75 -10.29 -6.06
N THR A 42 7.90 -9.45 -5.03
CA THR A 42 7.34 -9.73 -3.71
C THR A 42 6.29 -8.71 -3.26
N SER A 43 6.04 -7.67 -4.05
CA SER A 43 5.08 -6.63 -3.70
C SER A 43 4.58 -5.91 -4.94
N ILE A 44 3.50 -5.17 -4.78
CA ILE A 44 3.00 -4.26 -5.81
C ILE A 44 3.28 -2.84 -5.32
N HIS A 45 4.07 -2.09 -6.06
CA HIS A 45 4.31 -0.68 -5.74
C HIS A 45 3.20 0.16 -6.34
N LEU A 46 2.70 1.10 -5.57
CA LEU A 46 1.70 2.07 -6.00
C LEU A 46 2.40 3.41 -6.07
N ASN A 47 2.48 3.96 -7.28
CA ASN A 47 3.33 5.11 -7.55
C ASN A 47 2.51 6.32 -8.02
N ARG A 48 2.97 7.49 -7.59
CA ARG A 48 2.62 8.75 -8.24
C ARG A 48 3.78 9.10 -9.18
N LYS A 49 4.73 9.94 -8.79
CA LYS A 49 6.03 10.07 -9.48
C LYS A 49 7.06 9.15 -8.84
N SER A 50 6.90 8.93 -7.54
CA SER A 50 7.68 7.95 -6.80
C SER A 50 6.73 7.03 -6.04
N ALA A 51 7.25 5.96 -5.46
CA ALA A 51 6.42 5.02 -4.73
C ALA A 51 5.82 5.69 -3.48
N LEU A 52 4.50 5.70 -3.40
CA LEU A 52 3.80 6.22 -2.22
C LEU A 52 3.42 5.12 -1.25
N ALA A 53 3.24 3.91 -1.76
CA ALA A 53 2.85 2.75 -0.96
C ALA A 53 3.32 1.47 -1.64
N GLY A 54 3.36 0.39 -0.88
CA GLY A 54 3.62 -0.96 -1.37
C GLY A 54 2.61 -1.92 -0.77
N VAL A 55 2.24 -2.94 -1.53
CA VAL A 55 1.27 -3.94 -1.10
C VAL A 55 1.91 -5.31 -1.16
N GLU A 56 1.91 -6.03 -0.03
CA GLU A 56 2.24 -7.45 0.01
C GLU A 56 0.94 -8.21 0.24
N THR A 57 0.65 -9.18 -0.64
CA THR A 57 -0.56 -9.99 -0.49
C THR A 57 -0.27 -11.19 0.41
N ARG A 58 -1.20 -11.48 1.30
CA ARG A 58 -1.20 -12.66 2.15
C ARG A 58 -2.44 -13.49 1.81
N LYS A 59 -2.55 -14.65 2.42
CA LYS A 59 -3.64 -15.60 2.13
C LYS A 59 -5.01 -14.93 2.29
N ASP A 60 -5.20 -14.18 3.37
CA ASP A 60 -6.49 -13.63 3.76
C ASP A 60 -6.44 -12.15 4.19
N TYR A 61 -5.33 -11.45 3.91
CA TYR A 61 -5.22 -10.02 4.18
C TYR A 61 -4.14 -9.38 3.30
N LEU A 62 -4.10 -8.04 3.30
CA LEU A 62 -3.04 -7.25 2.69
C LEU A 62 -2.13 -6.69 3.78
N LEU A 63 -0.84 -6.63 3.49
CA LEU A 63 0.10 -5.86 4.31
C LEU A 63 0.48 -4.63 3.50
N LEU A 64 0.01 -3.48 3.95
CA LEU A 64 0.18 -2.21 3.26
C LEU A 64 1.34 -1.43 3.87
N ASN A 65 2.31 -1.06 3.04
CA ASN A 65 3.45 -0.25 3.47
C ASN A 65 3.23 1.18 2.97
N ILE A 66 3.23 2.14 3.90
CA ILE A 66 2.90 3.54 3.61
C ILE A 66 4.11 4.42 3.92
N LYS A 67 4.43 5.31 2.99
CA LYS A 67 5.49 6.31 3.13
C LYS A 67 4.98 7.50 3.95
N SER A 68 5.83 8.02 4.86
CA SER A 68 5.52 9.26 5.57
C SER A 68 6.80 10.05 5.87
N ASN A 69 6.66 11.29 6.31
CA ASN A 69 7.78 12.14 6.71
C ASN A 69 7.96 12.22 8.22
N HIS A 70 7.19 11.45 8.97
CA HIS A 70 7.24 11.40 10.44
C HIS A 70 6.84 10.02 10.92
N ALA A 71 7.18 9.70 12.17
CA ALA A 71 6.76 8.45 12.80
C ALA A 71 5.27 8.55 13.18
N ILE A 72 4.47 7.61 12.68
CA ILE A 72 3.05 7.54 13.02
C ILE A 72 2.90 6.71 14.29
N GLN A 73 2.35 7.30 15.35
CA GLN A 73 2.12 6.63 16.63
C GLN A 73 0.68 6.11 16.65
N ASN A 74 0.50 4.84 16.30
CA ASN A 74 -0.84 4.26 16.24
C ASN A 74 -0.76 2.75 16.40
N PRO A 75 -1.68 2.12 17.17
CA PRO A 75 -1.70 0.66 17.36
C PRO A 75 -1.85 -0.15 16.08
N ARG A 76 -2.39 0.45 15.00
CA ARG A 76 -2.54 -0.21 13.71
C ARG A 76 -1.21 -0.44 12.99
N ILE A 77 -0.16 0.30 13.37
CA ILE A 77 1.15 0.17 12.76
C ILE A 77 1.81 -1.09 13.32
N VAL A 78 1.96 -2.12 12.47
CA VAL A 78 2.57 -3.39 12.87
C VAL A 78 4.09 -3.34 12.78
N LYS A 79 4.63 -2.45 11.95
CA LYS A 79 6.06 -2.23 11.85
C LYS A 79 6.31 -0.82 11.33
N ALA A 80 7.26 -0.13 11.95
CA ALA A 80 7.71 1.19 11.50
C ALA A 80 9.21 1.14 11.28
N GLU A 81 9.67 1.76 10.20
CA GLU A 81 11.09 1.82 9.86
C GLU A 81 11.44 3.23 9.44
N GLN A 82 12.47 3.80 10.05
CA GLN A 82 13.02 5.06 9.61
C GLN A 82 14.09 4.79 8.54
N VAL A 83 13.85 5.27 7.34
CA VAL A 83 14.73 5.04 6.19
C VAL A 83 15.75 6.16 6.04
N SER A 84 15.35 7.37 6.40
CA SER A 84 16.23 8.54 6.40
C SER A 84 15.70 9.57 7.41
N ALA A 85 16.37 10.71 7.53
CA ALA A 85 15.99 11.74 8.51
C ALA A 85 14.53 12.18 8.38
N LYS A 86 14.00 12.21 7.15
CA LYS A 86 12.63 12.68 6.88
C LYS A 86 11.80 11.65 6.13
N ARG A 87 12.17 10.37 6.21
CA ARG A 87 11.47 9.33 5.48
C ARG A 87 11.24 8.12 6.38
N PHE A 88 9.97 7.75 6.49
CA PHE A 88 9.54 6.60 7.28
C PHE A 88 8.66 5.70 6.44
N HIS A 89 8.70 4.42 6.71
CA HIS A 89 7.79 3.43 6.15
C HIS A 89 7.03 2.75 7.28
N HIS A 90 5.73 2.61 7.11
CA HIS A 90 4.85 2.01 8.13
C HIS A 90 4.04 0.89 7.49
N LYS A 91 4.03 -0.27 8.15
CA LYS A 91 3.21 -1.39 7.68
C LYS A 91 1.92 -1.47 8.47
N VAL A 92 0.82 -1.60 7.75
CA VAL A 92 -0.54 -1.69 8.30
C VAL A 92 -1.21 -2.93 7.71
N ARG A 93 -1.85 -3.72 8.56
CA ARG A 93 -2.60 -4.89 8.12
C ARG A 93 -4.01 -4.47 7.71
N ILE A 94 -4.42 -4.85 6.50
CA ILE A 94 -5.76 -4.60 5.96
C ILE A 94 -6.45 -5.96 5.79
N SER A 95 -7.43 -6.25 6.65
CA SER A 95 -8.12 -7.53 6.69
C SER A 95 -9.58 -7.45 6.24
N SER A 96 -10.16 -6.27 6.26
CA SER A 96 -11.56 -6.05 5.88
C SER A 96 -11.75 -4.68 5.26
N PRO A 97 -12.86 -4.46 4.52
CA PRO A 97 -13.16 -3.13 3.97
C PRO A 97 -13.21 -2.02 5.02
N ASN A 98 -13.58 -2.35 6.27
CA ASN A 98 -13.63 -1.37 7.35
C ASN A 98 -12.25 -0.83 7.71
N ASP A 99 -11.19 -1.54 7.38
CA ASP A 99 -9.82 -1.06 7.60
C ASP A 99 -9.43 0.05 6.63
N LEU A 100 -10.17 0.21 5.53
CA LEU A 100 -9.99 1.30 4.56
C LEU A 100 -10.84 2.50 5.02
N ASP A 101 -10.51 3.06 6.18
CA ASP A 101 -11.27 4.10 6.84
C ASP A 101 -10.65 5.49 6.65
N GLU A 102 -11.24 6.51 7.27
CA GLU A 102 -10.78 7.89 7.15
C GLU A 102 -9.37 8.10 7.69
N GLU A 103 -9.01 7.39 8.75
CA GLU A 103 -7.66 7.47 9.31
C GLU A 103 -6.62 6.97 8.29
N LEU A 104 -6.87 5.81 7.70
CA LEU A 104 -5.99 5.26 6.68
C LEU A 104 -5.94 6.16 5.45
N LYS A 105 -7.09 6.68 5.04
CA LYS A 105 -7.20 7.60 3.92
C LYS A 105 -6.32 8.84 4.15
N THR A 106 -6.30 9.38 5.34
CA THR A 106 -5.46 10.53 5.69
C THR A 106 -3.98 10.20 5.52
N TRP A 107 -3.53 9.03 6.01
CA TRP A 107 -2.15 8.60 5.85
C TRP A 107 -1.77 8.43 4.37
N LEU A 108 -2.67 7.84 3.59
CA LEU A 108 -2.43 7.62 2.16
C LEU A 108 -2.40 8.94 1.38
N GLU A 109 -3.25 9.90 1.73
CA GLU A 109 -3.25 11.21 1.10
C GLU A 109 -1.94 11.95 1.36
N GLU A 110 -1.44 11.90 2.58
CA GLU A 110 -0.15 12.46 2.93
C GLU A 110 0.98 11.81 2.13
N ALA A 111 0.94 10.49 1.99
CA ALA A 111 1.92 9.75 1.20
C ALA A 111 1.85 10.15 -0.28
N TYR A 112 0.66 10.36 -0.80
CA TYR A 112 0.45 10.81 -2.18
C TYR A 112 1.07 12.18 -2.40
N ILE A 113 0.88 13.11 -1.47
CA ILE A 113 1.46 14.46 -1.53
C ILE A 113 2.99 14.39 -1.50
N LEU A 114 3.56 13.53 -0.66
CA LEU A 114 5.01 13.37 -0.55
C LEU A 114 5.64 12.73 -1.80
N SER A 115 4.86 12.13 -2.66
CA SER A 115 5.36 11.36 -3.81
C SER A 115 5.26 12.12 -5.13
N GLU A 116 5.15 13.42 -5.06
CA GLU A 116 5.16 14.32 -6.20
C GLU A 116 6.43 14.23 -7.03
#